data_aeb96bab26842c03f6564a59c2a500fa
#
_entry.id   aeb96bab26842c03f6564a59c2a500fa
#
_cell.length_a   1.000
_cell.length_b   1.000
_cell.length_c   1.000
_cell.angle_alpha   90.00
_cell.angle_beta   90.00
_cell.angle_gamma   90.00
#
_symmetry.space_group_name_H-M   'P 1'
#
loop_
_entity.id
_entity.type
_entity.pdbx_description
1 polymer ?
#
loop_
_entity_poly.entity_id
_entity_poly.type
_entity_poly.pdbx_seq_one_letter_code
_entity_poly.pdbx_strand_id
1 'polypeptide(L)'
;MRDDQGQHESVVVRACGEIDLDTAPGLHRELARALTERREVVLDLSGVTFMDCAGLGALVRARNQAERCGARLVLRGAGGCVVRLLRLTGLHRRLTVEP
;
A
#
# COMPACT_ATOMS: atom_id res chain seq x y z
N MET A 1 7.53 -27.26 6.92
CA MET A 1 7.53 -26.73 6.93
C MET A 1 7.24 -26.01 7.26
N ARG A 2 7.13 -25.86 7.30
CA ARG A 2 7.05 -25.17 7.43
C ARG A 2 6.97 -24.14 7.49
N ASP A 3 6.80 -23.82 8.09
CA ASP A 3 6.96 -22.90 8.45
C ASP A 3 7.38 -21.75 8.09
N ASP A 4 7.81 -21.80 8.15
CA ASP A 4 8.32 -20.89 7.15
C ASP A 4 7.26 -20.11 6.49
N GLN A 5 6.10 -20.60 6.46
CA GLN A 5 4.99 -19.95 5.79
C GLN A 5 4.77 -18.54 6.29
N GLY A 6 4.92 -18.31 7.59
CA GLY A 6 4.72 -16.98 8.14
C GLY A 6 5.66 -15.96 7.54
N GLN A 7 6.89 -16.36 7.29
CA GLN A 7 7.90 -15.48 6.74
C GLN A 7 7.64 -15.14 5.29
N HIS A 8 7.13 -16.13 4.54
CA HIS A 8 6.90 -15.96 3.12
C HIS A 8 5.62 -15.22 2.82
N GLU A 9 4.75 -15.08 3.82
CA GLU A 9 3.44 -14.51 3.60
C GLU A 9 3.38 -13.01 3.76
N SER A 10 4.41 -12.40 4.30
CA SER A 10 4.41 -10.98 4.58
C SER A 10 5.68 -10.32 4.07
N VAL A 11 5.54 -9.15 3.49
CA VAL A 11 6.67 -8.36 3.04
C VAL A 11 6.35 -6.88 3.24
N VAL A 12 7.39 -6.09 3.49
CA VAL A 12 7.26 -4.65 3.64
C VAL A 12 7.78 -3.99 2.38
N VAL A 13 6.95 -3.14 1.79
CA VAL A 13 7.32 -2.27 0.67
C VAL A 13 7.38 -0.86 1.22
N ARG A 14 8.47 -0.16 0.96
CA ARG A 14 8.64 1.21 1.43
C ARG A 14 8.47 2.19 0.30
N ALA A 15 7.64 3.21 0.55
CA ALA A 15 7.50 4.33 -0.34
C ALA A 15 8.10 5.55 0.34
N CYS A 16 8.72 6.44 -0.43
CA CYS A 16 9.29 7.65 0.14
C CYS A 16 9.22 8.78 -0.88
N GLY A 17 9.35 10.01 -0.35
CA GLY A 17 9.28 11.19 -1.18
C GLY A 17 7.87 11.51 -1.62
N GLU A 18 7.75 12.08 -2.80
CA GLU A 18 6.47 12.49 -3.36
C GLU A 18 5.89 11.36 -4.18
N ILE A 19 4.63 11.04 -3.93
CA ILE A 19 3.90 10.03 -4.71
C ILE A 19 2.89 10.78 -5.57
N ASP A 20 3.27 11.03 -6.81
CA ASP A 20 2.50 11.83 -7.75
C ASP A 20 2.32 11.07 -9.06
N LEU A 21 1.89 11.78 -10.10
CA LEU A 21 1.62 11.17 -11.39
C LEU A 21 2.85 10.46 -11.97
N ASP A 22 4.05 10.98 -11.70
CA ASP A 22 5.28 10.40 -12.24
C ASP A 22 5.73 9.16 -11.46
N THR A 23 5.55 9.17 -10.15
CA THR A 23 6.06 8.11 -9.29
C THR A 23 5.05 7.02 -8.97
N ALA A 24 3.75 7.34 -9.05
CA ALA A 24 2.71 6.38 -8.72
C ALA A 24 2.76 5.10 -9.55
N PRO A 25 3.04 5.15 -10.87
CA PRO A 25 3.11 3.89 -11.64
C PRO A 25 4.17 2.93 -11.13
N GLY A 26 5.33 3.44 -10.73
CA GLY A 26 6.39 2.60 -10.17
C GLY A 26 5.97 1.95 -8.87
N LEU A 27 5.34 2.73 -7.99
CA LEU A 27 4.83 2.20 -6.75
C LEU A 27 3.78 1.12 -6.99
N HIS A 28 2.86 1.38 -7.92
CA HIS A 28 1.82 0.41 -8.25
C HIS A 28 2.43 -0.89 -8.75
N ARG A 29 3.44 -0.82 -9.63
CA ARG A 29 4.08 -2.03 -10.14
C ARG A 29 4.74 -2.82 -9.03
N GLU A 30 5.39 -2.14 -8.11
CA GLU A 30 6.06 -2.81 -7.00
C GLU A 30 5.04 -3.49 -6.08
N LEU A 31 3.95 -2.81 -5.76
CA LEU A 31 2.89 -3.39 -4.95
C LEU A 31 2.22 -4.56 -5.67
N ALA A 32 1.97 -4.41 -6.97
CA ALA A 32 1.32 -5.46 -7.73
C ALA A 32 2.15 -6.75 -7.71
N ARG A 33 3.46 -6.59 -7.89
CA ARG A 33 4.35 -7.75 -7.87
C ARG A 33 4.38 -8.41 -6.49
N ALA A 34 4.49 -7.59 -5.44
CA ALA A 34 4.52 -8.12 -4.09
C ALA A 34 3.24 -8.87 -3.75
N LEU A 35 2.09 -8.35 -4.19
CA LEU A 35 0.80 -8.96 -3.90
C LEU A 35 0.58 -10.28 -4.61
N THR A 36 1.27 -10.54 -5.71
CA THR A 36 1.17 -11.84 -6.37
C THR A 36 2.03 -12.90 -5.69
N GLU A 37 3.00 -12.46 -4.88
CA GLU A 37 3.96 -13.38 -4.27
C GLU A 37 3.74 -13.60 -2.78
N ARG A 38 3.01 -12.70 -2.13
CA ARG A 38 2.85 -12.73 -0.68
C ARG A 38 1.38 -12.61 -0.32
N ARG A 39 1.04 -13.18 0.82
CA ARG A 39 -0.33 -13.06 1.33
C ARG A 39 -0.59 -11.72 1.97
N GLU A 40 0.44 -11.10 2.51
CA GLU A 40 0.29 -9.79 3.13
C GLU A 40 1.41 -8.88 2.68
N VAL A 41 1.05 -7.70 2.23
CA VAL A 41 2.01 -6.65 1.88
C VAL A 41 1.74 -5.47 2.80
N VAL A 42 2.77 -5.06 3.52
CA VAL A 42 2.71 -3.87 4.35
C VAL A 42 3.39 -2.74 3.60
N LEU A 43 2.65 -1.69 3.30
CA LEU A 43 3.20 -0.52 2.64
C LEU A 43 3.56 0.50 3.71
N ASP A 44 4.86 0.75 3.87
CA ASP A 44 5.37 1.70 4.84
C ASP A 44 5.42 3.08 4.18
N LEU A 45 4.57 3.97 4.68
CA LEU A 45 4.41 5.32 4.14
C LEU A 45 5.12 6.37 4.99
N SER A 46 5.92 5.95 5.97
CA SER A 46 6.54 6.91 6.89
C SER A 46 7.50 7.86 6.19
N GLY A 47 8.06 7.47 5.06
CA GLY A 47 8.96 8.34 4.29
C GLY A 47 8.26 9.18 3.23
N VAL A 48 6.94 9.09 3.12
CA VAL A 48 6.19 9.84 2.11
C VAL A 48 5.97 11.27 2.60
N THR A 49 6.40 12.24 1.79
CA THR A 49 6.26 13.66 2.12
C THR A 49 5.05 14.30 1.48
N PHE A 50 4.52 13.69 0.43
CA PHE A 50 3.38 14.23 -0.31
C PHE A 50 2.73 13.10 -1.10
N MET A 51 1.40 13.15 -1.20
CA MET A 51 0.66 12.23 -2.05
C MET A 51 -0.53 12.96 -2.65
N ASP A 52 -0.75 12.77 -3.95
CA ASP A 52 -1.91 13.31 -4.63
C ASP A 52 -2.85 12.19 -5.07
N CYS A 53 -3.83 12.53 -5.89
CA CYS A 53 -4.83 11.56 -6.32
C CYS A 53 -4.25 10.42 -7.16
N ALA A 54 -3.14 10.66 -7.87
CA ALA A 54 -2.49 9.58 -8.63
C ALA A 54 -1.92 8.53 -7.68
N GLY A 55 -1.29 8.97 -6.60
CA GLY A 55 -0.79 8.05 -5.57
C GLY A 55 -1.92 7.29 -4.92
N LEU A 56 -2.99 8.00 -4.60
CA LEU A 56 -4.16 7.40 -4.00
C LEU A 56 -4.76 6.33 -4.93
N GLY A 57 -4.82 6.63 -6.23
CA GLY A 57 -5.31 5.67 -7.21
C GLY A 57 -4.48 4.40 -7.24
N ALA A 58 -3.15 4.54 -7.10
CA ALA A 58 -2.27 3.37 -7.05
C ALA A 58 -2.60 2.50 -5.84
N LEU A 59 -2.88 3.11 -4.68
CA LEU A 59 -3.25 2.35 -3.49
C LEU A 59 -4.57 1.62 -3.67
N VAL A 60 -5.54 2.27 -4.30
CA VAL A 60 -6.85 1.64 -4.54
C VAL A 60 -6.71 0.46 -5.48
N ARG A 61 -5.94 0.61 -6.56
CA ARG A 61 -5.74 -0.49 -7.49
C ARG A 61 -5.02 -1.65 -6.83
N ALA A 62 -4.04 -1.36 -5.98
CA ALA A 62 -3.33 -2.41 -5.25
C ALA A 62 -4.27 -3.14 -4.29
N ARG A 63 -5.12 -2.40 -3.61
CA ARG A 63 -6.10 -3.02 -2.70
C ARG A 63 -7.06 -3.93 -3.46
N ASN A 64 -7.52 -3.46 -4.63
CA ASN A 64 -8.43 -4.28 -5.44
C ASN A 64 -7.74 -5.56 -5.92
N GLN A 65 -6.48 -5.46 -6.31
CA GLN A 65 -5.71 -6.64 -6.69
C GLN A 65 -5.56 -7.59 -5.50
N ALA A 66 -5.29 -7.04 -4.31
CA ALA A 66 -5.13 -7.87 -3.13
C ALA A 66 -6.39 -8.72 -2.90
N GLU A 67 -7.55 -8.10 -3.05
CA GLU A 67 -8.81 -8.83 -2.88
C GLU A 67 -8.94 -9.96 -3.91
N ARG A 68 -8.56 -9.68 -5.16
CA ARG A 68 -8.67 -10.69 -6.20
C ARG A 68 -7.69 -11.84 -5.99
N CYS A 69 -6.54 -11.56 -5.40
CA CYS A 69 -5.50 -12.56 -5.20
C CYS A 69 -5.61 -13.29 -3.86
N GLY A 70 -6.58 -12.90 -3.02
CA GLY A 70 -6.67 -13.45 -1.68
C GLY A 70 -5.56 -12.95 -0.78
N ALA A 71 -4.97 -11.80 -1.10
CA ALA A 71 -3.91 -11.18 -0.33
C ALA A 71 -4.46 -10.00 0.47
N ARG A 72 -3.60 -9.40 1.27
CA ARG A 72 -3.97 -8.30 2.13
C ARG A 72 -2.95 -7.17 2.02
N LEU A 73 -3.45 -5.97 1.84
CA LEU A 73 -2.61 -4.77 1.80
C LEU A 73 -2.85 -3.95 3.07
N VAL A 74 -1.78 -3.66 3.80
CA VAL A 74 -1.85 -2.89 5.04
C VAL A 74 -0.98 -1.65 4.86
N LEU A 75 -1.53 -0.48 5.19
CA LEU A 75 -0.79 0.78 5.16
C LEU A 75 -0.28 1.08 6.57
N ARG A 76 0.98 1.43 6.67
CA ARG A 76 1.62 1.70 7.96
C ARG A 76 2.37 3.01 7.90
N GLY A 77 2.34 3.75 8.99
CA GLY A 77 3.15 4.96 9.12
C GLY A 77 2.68 6.13 8.28
N ALA A 78 1.40 6.16 7.91
CA ALA A 78 0.86 7.25 7.11
C ALA A 78 0.96 8.56 7.89
N GLY A 79 1.58 9.56 7.28
CA GLY A 79 1.67 10.89 7.86
C GLY A 79 0.38 11.67 7.69
N GLY A 80 0.35 12.88 8.24
CA GLY A 80 -0.86 13.69 8.26
C GLY A 80 -1.44 13.97 6.90
N CYS A 81 -0.59 14.21 5.90
CA CYS A 81 -1.10 14.53 4.57
C CYS A 81 -1.78 13.33 3.93
N VAL A 82 -1.23 12.12 4.12
CA VAL A 82 -1.84 10.91 3.57
C VAL A 82 -3.13 10.59 4.31
N VAL A 83 -3.12 10.68 5.63
CA VAL A 83 -4.31 10.42 6.44
C VAL A 83 -5.44 11.37 6.05
N ARG A 84 -5.11 12.66 5.88
CA ARG A 84 -6.11 13.64 5.48
C ARG A 84 -6.72 13.28 4.12
N LEU A 85 -5.87 12.93 3.17
CA LEU A 85 -6.34 12.58 1.83
C LEU A 85 -7.25 11.35 1.88
N LEU A 86 -6.87 10.36 2.67
CA LEU A 86 -7.70 9.16 2.82
C LEU A 86 -9.06 9.50 3.43
N ARG A 87 -9.07 10.39 4.42
CA ARG A 87 -10.33 10.78 5.06
C ARG A 87 -11.22 11.60 4.15
N LEU A 88 -10.62 12.55 3.41
CA LEU A 88 -11.39 13.41 2.51
C LEU A 88 -12.06 12.61 1.40
N THR A 89 -11.44 11.52 0.98
CA THR A 89 -11.99 10.68 -0.09
C THR A 89 -12.83 9.52 0.44
N GLY A 90 -12.86 9.31 1.75
CA GLY A 90 -13.58 8.19 2.34
C GLY A 90 -12.83 6.87 2.25
N LEU A 91 -11.64 6.87 1.66
CA LEU A 91 -10.89 5.63 1.44
C LEU A 91 -10.30 5.05 2.70
N HIS A 92 -10.24 5.84 3.78
CA HIS A 92 -9.80 5.31 5.08
C HIS A 92 -10.68 4.16 5.55
N ARG A 93 -11.90 4.05 5.04
CA ARG A 93 -12.81 2.97 5.41
C ARG A 93 -12.58 1.72 4.59
N ARG A 94 -11.92 1.86 3.44
CA ARG A 94 -11.72 0.75 2.50
C ARG A 94 -10.33 0.17 2.56
N LEU A 95 -9.39 0.93 3.09
CA LEU A 95 -7.99 0.51 3.19
C LEU A 95 -7.69 0.20 4.65
N THR A 96 -6.88 -0.83 4.87
CA THR A 96 -6.45 -1.19 6.22
C THR A 96 -5.27 -0.29 6.57
N VAL A 97 -5.48 0.57 7.56
CA VAL A 97 -4.46 1.56 7.96
C VAL A 97 -4.06 1.28 9.39
N GLU A 98 -2.77 1.05 9.61
CA GLU A 98 -2.22 0.85 10.95
C GLU A 98 -1.54 2.14 11.42
N PRO A 99 -1.52 2.39 12.73
CA PRO A 99 -0.83 3.55 13.28
C PRO A 99 0.66 3.57 12.96
#